data_e265500a7e9d2edc2b423489d3ae37f6
#
_entry.id   e265500a7e9d2edc2b423489d3ae37f6
#
_cell.length_a   1.000
_cell.length_b   1.000
_cell.length_c   1.000
_cell.angle_alpha   90.00
_cell.angle_beta   90.00
_cell.angle_gamma   90.00
#
_symmetry.space_group_name_H-M   'P 1'
#
loop_
_entity.id
_entity.type
_entity.pdbx_description
1 polymer ?
#
loop_
_entity_poly.entity_id
_entity_poly.type
_entity_poly.pdbx_seq_one_letter_code
_entity_poly.pdbx_strand_id
1 'polypeptide(L)'
;DFMRQTWLVQYTSDCQIEVAFDQGNVIAGDKQQPIREIEFEVKSGELGPFFAFVADFLTHYADKVHFYSLSKAKRGYQLAQGKTTKSSEWIEQWRGFLYSEKRMPKTTEKLTALLAYEQSLVEETLALGAHFFASDFIKTVERVGAFFNLYHYYEDNKSLLEAALNEQLAANQHYAQENVLNDLTEANADVLAKLHEVIRLHSETKDNALAMNKL
;
A
#
# COMPACT_ATOMS: atom_id res chain seq x y z
N ASP A 1 17.93 12.46 -11.77
CA ASP A 1 18.75 11.32 -12.20
C ASP A 1 18.80 10.31 -11.07
N PHE A 2 18.67 9.02 -11.45
CA PHE A 2 18.79 7.90 -10.51
C PHE A 2 19.49 6.72 -11.18
N MET A 3 20.09 5.90 -10.36
CA MET A 3 20.70 4.64 -10.73
C MET A 3 19.67 3.54 -10.49
N ARG A 4 19.51 2.63 -11.46
CA ARG A 4 18.65 1.45 -11.36
C ARG A 4 19.54 0.20 -11.37
N GLN A 5 19.32 -0.67 -10.42
CA GLN A 5 19.83 -2.04 -10.41
C GLN A 5 18.65 -2.98 -10.56
N THR A 6 18.77 -3.96 -11.45
CA THR A 6 17.71 -4.94 -11.71
C THR A 6 18.20 -6.36 -11.51
N TRP A 7 17.32 -7.18 -10.99
CA TRP A 7 17.50 -8.63 -10.86
C TRP A 7 16.30 -9.32 -11.46
N LEU A 8 16.55 -10.39 -12.19
CA LEU A 8 15.51 -11.26 -12.70
C LEU A 8 15.47 -12.50 -11.80
N VAL A 9 14.40 -12.65 -11.06
CA VAL A 9 14.21 -13.72 -10.07
C VAL A 9 13.27 -14.77 -10.64
N GLN A 10 13.73 -16.00 -10.73
CA GLN A 10 12.87 -17.16 -11.00
C GLN A 10 12.35 -17.66 -9.66
N TYR A 11 11.14 -17.23 -9.26
CA TYR A 11 10.58 -17.55 -7.95
C TYR A 11 9.97 -18.95 -7.91
N THR A 12 9.25 -19.33 -8.97
CA THR A 12 8.80 -20.70 -9.22
C THR A 12 9.24 -21.12 -10.62
N SER A 13 8.97 -22.37 -11.04
CA SER A 13 9.26 -22.82 -12.41
C SER A 13 8.64 -21.90 -13.47
N ASP A 14 7.49 -21.29 -13.16
CA ASP A 14 6.64 -20.58 -14.11
C ASP A 14 6.56 -19.07 -13.84
N CYS A 15 7.00 -18.62 -12.67
CA CYS A 15 6.92 -17.21 -12.28
C CYS A 15 8.29 -16.55 -12.29
N GLN A 16 8.44 -15.57 -13.17
CA GLN A 16 9.64 -14.74 -13.26
C GLN A 16 9.30 -13.29 -12.91
N ILE A 17 10.08 -12.71 -12.01
CA ILE A 17 9.85 -11.39 -11.43
C ILE A 17 11.11 -10.55 -11.64
N GLU A 18 10.94 -9.36 -12.21
CA GLU A 18 11.99 -8.35 -12.16
C GLU A 18 11.87 -7.58 -10.85
N VAL A 19 12.98 -7.51 -10.14
CA VAL A 19 13.14 -6.64 -8.96
C VAL A 19 14.06 -5.51 -9.38
N ALA A 20 13.55 -4.27 -9.33
CA ALA A 20 14.33 -3.09 -9.65
C ALA A 20 14.51 -2.23 -8.40
N PHE A 21 15.76 -1.89 -8.08
CA PHE A 21 16.11 -0.96 -7.01
C PHE A 21 16.56 0.36 -7.63
N ASP A 22 15.83 1.43 -7.33
CA ASP A 22 16.11 2.79 -7.78
C ASP A 22 16.64 3.65 -6.64
N GLN A 23 17.81 4.23 -6.85
CA GLN A 23 18.44 5.14 -5.90
C GLN A 23 18.96 6.39 -6.61
N GLY A 24 18.58 7.55 -6.09
CA GLY A 24 18.99 8.84 -6.68
C GLY A 24 18.08 9.98 -6.26
N ASN A 25 17.82 10.89 -7.21
CA ASN A 25 16.98 12.06 -6.97
C ASN A 25 16.04 12.35 -8.13
N VAL A 26 14.81 12.76 -7.81
CA VAL A 26 13.97 13.55 -8.71
C VAL A 26 14.47 14.99 -8.65
N ILE A 27 14.77 15.58 -9.80
CA ILE A 27 15.31 16.94 -9.92
C ILE A 27 14.33 17.79 -10.71
N ALA A 28 14.03 19.00 -10.23
CA ALA A 28 13.22 19.98 -10.91
C ALA A 28 13.80 21.41 -10.67
N GLY A 29 14.58 21.89 -11.62
CA GLY A 29 15.37 23.12 -11.47
C GLY A 29 16.42 22.96 -10.39
N ASP A 30 16.38 23.84 -9.39
CA ASP A 30 17.25 23.85 -8.20
C ASP A 30 16.77 22.92 -7.08
N LYS A 31 15.57 22.34 -7.22
CA LYS A 31 14.97 21.47 -6.21
C LYS A 31 15.29 20.02 -6.49
N GLN A 32 15.47 19.25 -5.41
CA GLN A 32 15.67 17.82 -5.51
C GLN A 32 14.95 17.08 -4.39
N GLN A 33 14.49 15.86 -4.71
CA GLN A 33 13.85 14.94 -3.76
C GLN A 33 14.48 13.56 -3.92
N PRO A 34 14.91 12.90 -2.83
CA PRO A 34 15.52 11.59 -2.93
C PRO A 34 14.55 10.51 -3.43
N ILE A 35 15.10 9.58 -4.21
CA ILE A 35 14.47 8.32 -4.61
C ILE A 35 15.19 7.19 -3.92
N ARG A 36 14.42 6.29 -3.31
CA ARG A 36 14.89 5.03 -2.79
C ARG A 36 13.72 4.06 -2.85
N GLU A 37 13.59 3.36 -3.97
CA GLU A 37 12.41 2.56 -4.29
C GLU A 37 12.81 1.17 -4.74
N ILE A 38 11.97 0.18 -4.40
CA ILE A 38 12.01 -1.17 -4.95
C ILE A 38 10.73 -1.36 -5.74
N GLU A 39 10.86 -1.75 -7.00
CA GLU A 39 9.74 -2.07 -7.87
C GLU A 39 9.76 -3.57 -8.16
N PHE A 40 8.60 -4.22 -8.12
CA PHE A 40 8.41 -5.61 -8.49
C PHE A 40 7.53 -5.66 -9.73
N GLU A 41 7.99 -6.33 -10.78
CA GLU A 41 7.28 -6.47 -12.04
C GLU A 41 7.21 -7.94 -12.46
N VAL A 42 5.99 -8.44 -12.71
CA VAL A 42 5.80 -9.78 -13.27
C VAL A 42 6.27 -9.77 -14.72
N LYS A 43 7.24 -10.60 -15.05
CA LYS A 43 7.68 -10.79 -16.44
C LYS A 43 7.00 -12.00 -17.08
N SER A 44 6.73 -13.05 -16.30
CA SER A 44 5.96 -14.21 -16.73
C SER A 44 5.34 -14.92 -15.53
N GLY A 45 4.29 -15.70 -15.77
CA GLY A 45 3.60 -16.51 -14.77
C GLY A 45 2.39 -15.82 -14.16
N GLU A 46 1.86 -16.45 -13.13
CA GLU A 46 0.63 -16.03 -12.47
C GLU A 46 0.86 -15.03 -11.34
N LEU A 47 -0.20 -14.29 -10.97
CA LEU A 47 -0.15 -13.30 -9.89
C LEU A 47 -0.01 -13.94 -8.50
N GLY A 48 -0.44 -15.19 -8.31
CA GLY A 48 -0.33 -15.89 -7.04
C GLY A 48 1.10 -15.97 -6.53
N PRO A 49 2.00 -16.64 -7.28
CA PRO A 49 3.41 -16.67 -6.95
C PRO A 49 4.05 -15.27 -6.81
N PHE A 50 3.63 -14.32 -7.63
CA PHE A 50 4.09 -12.94 -7.51
C PHE A 50 3.75 -12.32 -6.14
N PHE A 51 2.49 -12.40 -5.71
CA PHE A 51 2.09 -11.90 -4.40
C PHE A 51 2.73 -12.68 -3.26
N ALA A 52 2.94 -13.99 -3.42
CA ALA A 52 3.70 -14.77 -2.46
C ALA A 52 5.13 -14.22 -2.29
N PHE A 53 5.82 -13.93 -3.39
CA PHE A 53 7.14 -13.32 -3.37
C PHE A 53 7.15 -11.97 -2.64
N VAL A 54 6.17 -11.09 -2.95
CA VAL A 54 6.04 -9.79 -2.28
C VAL A 54 5.78 -9.96 -0.79
N ALA A 55 4.93 -10.91 -0.39
CA ALA A 55 4.66 -11.21 1.01
C ALA A 55 5.91 -11.74 1.74
N ASP A 56 6.66 -12.64 1.13
CA ASP A 56 7.93 -13.13 1.68
C ASP A 56 8.95 -12.00 1.85
N PHE A 57 9.04 -11.10 0.88
CA PHE A 57 9.88 -9.92 0.98
C PHE A 57 9.45 -9.02 2.14
N LEU A 58 8.15 -8.73 2.26
CA LEU A 58 7.62 -7.89 3.35
C LEU A 58 7.78 -8.54 4.72
N THR A 59 7.73 -9.86 4.84
CA THR A 59 8.01 -10.57 6.09
C THR A 59 9.40 -10.24 6.64
N HIS A 60 10.37 -9.99 5.76
CA HIS A 60 11.74 -9.68 6.15
C HIS A 60 12.03 -8.18 6.29
N TYR A 61 11.28 -7.33 5.61
CA TYR A 61 11.61 -5.91 5.46
C TYR A 61 10.47 -4.96 5.77
N ALA A 62 9.36 -5.42 6.37
CA ALA A 62 8.18 -4.60 6.62
C ALA A 62 8.44 -3.37 7.49
N ASP A 63 9.42 -3.43 8.39
CA ASP A 63 9.87 -2.32 9.22
C ASP A 63 10.68 -1.25 8.46
N LYS A 64 11.08 -1.54 7.22
CA LYS A 64 12.00 -0.69 6.42
C LYS A 64 11.40 -0.18 5.13
N VAL A 65 10.28 -0.74 4.70
CA VAL A 65 9.61 -0.43 3.43
C VAL A 65 8.13 -0.14 3.62
N HIS A 66 7.53 0.56 2.68
CA HIS A 66 6.10 0.82 2.63
C HIS A 66 5.65 0.91 1.17
N PHE A 67 4.37 0.66 0.93
CA PHE A 67 3.80 0.87 -0.39
C PHE A 67 3.76 2.36 -0.73
N TYR A 68 4.00 2.67 -2.01
CA TYR A 68 4.02 4.04 -2.50
C TYR A 68 3.34 4.14 -3.86
N SER A 69 2.36 5.05 -3.97
CA SER A 69 1.52 5.19 -5.17
C SER A 69 1.98 6.28 -6.14
N LEU A 70 2.85 7.18 -5.71
CA LEU A 70 3.27 8.31 -6.51
C LEU A 70 4.42 7.93 -7.46
N SER A 71 4.17 7.98 -8.76
CA SER A 71 5.23 7.77 -9.74
C SER A 71 6.31 8.87 -9.67
N LYS A 72 7.53 8.53 -10.08
CA LYS A 72 8.66 9.48 -10.16
C LYS A 72 8.31 10.72 -10.99
N ALA A 73 7.56 10.53 -12.08
CA ALA A 73 7.10 11.63 -12.94
C ALA A 73 6.16 12.58 -12.17
N LYS A 74 5.18 12.05 -11.45
CA LYS A 74 4.23 12.85 -10.65
C LYS A 74 4.96 13.61 -9.55
N ARG A 75 5.95 13.00 -8.89
CA ARG A 75 6.83 13.67 -7.91
C ARG A 75 7.62 14.81 -8.55
N GLY A 76 8.15 14.58 -9.76
CA GLY A 76 8.86 15.63 -10.51
C GLY A 76 7.98 16.84 -10.82
N TYR A 77 6.74 16.63 -11.26
CA TYR A 77 5.78 17.71 -11.48
C TYR A 77 5.42 18.46 -10.19
N GLN A 78 5.19 17.75 -9.09
CA GLN A 78 4.90 18.38 -7.80
C GLN A 78 6.08 19.24 -7.32
N LEU A 79 7.29 18.70 -7.44
CA LEU A 79 8.53 19.39 -7.09
C LEU A 79 8.74 20.65 -7.94
N ALA A 80 8.54 20.57 -9.26
CA ALA A 80 8.61 21.70 -10.19
C ALA A 80 7.61 22.81 -9.83
N GLN A 81 6.38 22.43 -9.45
CA GLN A 81 5.34 23.36 -9.03
C GLN A 81 5.56 23.95 -7.63
N GLY A 82 6.58 23.49 -6.90
CA GLY A 82 6.82 23.89 -5.51
C GLY A 82 5.71 23.48 -4.55
N LYS A 83 4.97 22.44 -4.89
CA LYS A 83 3.93 21.90 -4.01
C LYS A 83 4.59 21.22 -2.82
N THR A 84 4.33 21.74 -1.63
CA THR A 84 4.66 21.09 -0.37
C THR A 84 3.48 20.28 0.13
N THR A 85 3.74 19.14 0.72
CA THR A 85 2.71 18.35 1.39
C THR A 85 2.17 19.17 2.56
N LYS A 86 0.85 19.36 2.59
CA LYS A 86 0.15 19.98 3.70
C LYS A 86 -0.49 18.90 4.54
N SER A 87 -0.51 19.09 5.85
CA SER A 87 -1.23 18.20 6.74
C SER A 87 -2.73 18.31 6.50
N SER A 88 -3.36 17.17 6.26
CA SER A 88 -4.80 17.05 6.11
C SER A 88 -5.50 17.03 7.46
N GLU A 89 -6.81 17.31 7.46
CA GLU A 89 -7.68 17.15 8.62
C GLU A 89 -8.19 15.72 8.69
N TRP A 90 -7.39 14.82 9.27
CA TRP A 90 -7.63 13.38 9.22
C TRP A 90 -8.86 12.92 9.98
N ILE A 91 -9.28 13.64 11.03
CA ILE A 91 -10.55 13.38 11.73
C ILE A 91 -11.72 13.60 10.78
N GLU A 92 -11.70 14.69 10.02
CA GLU A 92 -12.77 15.01 9.07
C GLU A 92 -12.75 14.05 7.87
N GLN A 93 -11.58 13.66 7.40
CA GLN A 93 -11.47 12.65 6.35
C GLN A 93 -12.00 11.28 6.81
N TRP A 94 -11.73 10.87 8.05
CA TRP A 94 -12.30 9.66 8.62
C TRP A 94 -13.83 9.73 8.73
N ARG A 95 -14.37 10.85 9.21
CA ARG A 95 -15.82 11.07 9.22
C ARG A 95 -16.42 11.01 7.81
N GLY A 96 -15.73 11.59 6.83
CA GLY A 96 -16.12 11.53 5.43
C GLY A 96 -16.14 10.11 4.89
N PHE A 97 -15.14 9.30 5.22
CA PHE A 97 -15.12 7.88 4.89
C PHE A 97 -16.31 7.14 5.50
N LEU A 98 -16.55 7.24 6.81
CA LEU A 98 -17.66 6.58 7.49
C LEU A 98 -19.05 7.01 6.98
N TYR A 99 -19.17 8.27 6.52
CA TYR A 99 -20.41 8.76 5.92
C TYR A 99 -20.62 8.21 4.51
N SER A 100 -19.58 8.16 3.69
CA SER A 100 -19.64 7.64 2.31
C SER A 100 -19.78 6.12 2.28
N GLU A 101 -19.09 5.41 3.16
CA GLU A 101 -19.13 3.95 3.28
C GLU A 101 -20.56 3.40 3.44
N LYS A 102 -21.41 4.09 4.24
CA LYS A 102 -22.81 3.72 4.43
C LYS A 102 -23.66 3.80 3.15
N ARG A 103 -23.19 4.51 2.15
CA ARG A 103 -23.86 4.70 0.85
C ARG A 103 -23.29 3.81 -0.25
N MET A 104 -22.17 3.13 0.01
CA MET A 104 -21.55 2.22 -0.94
C MET A 104 -22.34 0.91 -0.99
N PRO A 105 -22.91 0.54 -2.15
CA PRO A 105 -23.76 -0.63 -2.28
C PRO A 105 -22.98 -1.94 -2.19
N LYS A 106 -21.69 -1.90 -2.56
CA LYS A 106 -20.81 -3.08 -2.60
C LYS A 106 -19.74 -3.02 -1.54
N THR A 107 -19.48 -4.15 -0.90
CA THR A 107 -18.40 -4.31 0.08
C THR A 107 -17.02 -4.08 -0.55
N THR A 108 -16.85 -4.47 -1.82
CA THR A 108 -15.62 -4.23 -2.59
C THR A 108 -15.33 -2.73 -2.77
N GLU A 109 -16.35 -1.89 -2.94
CA GLU A 109 -16.18 -0.44 -3.02
C GLU A 109 -15.72 0.13 -1.67
N LYS A 110 -16.27 -0.40 -0.55
CA LYS A 110 -15.85 -0.02 0.81
C LYS A 110 -14.38 -0.38 1.06
N LEU A 111 -13.98 -1.59 0.69
CA LEU A 111 -12.59 -2.04 0.79
C LEU A 111 -11.66 -1.14 -0.02
N THR A 112 -12.00 -0.84 -1.27
CA THR A 112 -11.20 0.04 -2.13
C THR A 112 -11.06 1.44 -1.53
N ALA A 113 -12.13 2.00 -0.98
CA ALA A 113 -12.11 3.31 -0.32
C ALA A 113 -11.26 3.30 0.96
N LEU A 114 -11.33 2.22 1.74
CA LEU A 114 -10.54 2.05 2.95
C LEU A 114 -9.05 1.97 2.64
N LEU A 115 -8.67 1.17 1.64
CA LEU A 115 -7.28 1.05 1.19
C LEU A 115 -6.74 2.38 0.64
N ALA A 116 -7.56 3.13 -0.10
CA ALA A 116 -7.18 4.45 -0.60
C ALA A 116 -6.98 5.46 0.56
N TYR A 117 -7.84 5.42 1.58
CA TYR A 117 -7.67 6.23 2.79
C TYR A 117 -6.37 5.88 3.51
N GLU A 118 -6.13 4.59 3.73
CA GLU A 118 -4.91 4.10 4.35
C GLU A 118 -3.66 4.56 3.60
N GLN A 119 -3.62 4.33 2.29
CA GLN A 119 -2.50 4.71 1.44
C GLN A 119 -2.20 6.22 1.55
N SER A 120 -3.26 7.05 1.49
CA SER A 120 -3.12 8.50 1.62
C SER A 120 -2.58 8.93 2.99
N LEU A 121 -3.07 8.29 4.07
CA LEU A 121 -2.61 8.56 5.43
C LEU A 121 -1.12 8.23 5.61
N VAL A 122 -0.68 7.09 5.09
CA VAL A 122 0.72 6.65 5.16
C VAL A 122 1.61 7.59 4.35
N GLU A 123 1.27 7.82 3.08
CA GLU A 123 2.08 8.66 2.19
C GLU A 123 2.24 10.09 2.72
N GLU A 124 1.15 10.68 3.21
CA GLU A 124 1.21 12.02 3.81
C GLU A 124 2.05 12.02 5.09
N THR A 125 1.91 11.00 5.93
CA THR A 125 2.70 10.88 7.17
C THR A 125 4.19 10.84 6.86
N LEU A 126 4.60 10.06 5.88
CA LEU A 126 5.99 9.93 5.47
C LEU A 126 6.52 11.21 4.79
N ALA A 127 5.69 11.85 3.98
CA ALA A 127 6.07 13.09 3.30
C ALA A 127 6.27 14.27 4.25
N LEU A 128 5.50 14.34 5.34
CA LEU A 128 5.67 15.37 6.39
C LEU A 128 6.91 15.10 7.26
N GLY A 129 7.18 13.83 7.55
CA GLY A 129 8.36 13.38 8.27
C GLY A 129 8.37 13.71 9.78
N ALA A 130 9.33 13.14 10.48
CA ALA A 130 9.41 13.22 11.93
C ALA A 130 9.55 14.66 12.47
N HIS A 131 10.22 15.53 11.73
CA HIS A 131 10.43 16.92 12.18
C HIS A 131 9.12 17.72 12.26
N PHE A 132 8.22 17.51 11.31
CA PHE A 132 6.88 18.09 11.33
C PHE A 132 6.12 17.67 12.60
N PHE A 133 6.09 16.37 12.89
CA PHE A 133 5.39 15.82 14.05
C PHE A 133 6.00 16.22 15.38
N ALA A 134 7.31 16.41 15.44
CA ALA A 134 7.97 16.96 16.63
C ALA A 134 7.59 18.41 16.91
N SER A 135 7.21 19.18 15.88
CA SER A 135 6.83 20.59 16.00
C SER A 135 5.34 20.83 16.19
N ASP A 136 4.47 19.88 15.78
CA ASP A 136 3.02 20.00 15.85
C ASP A 136 2.39 18.81 16.58
N PHE A 137 2.27 18.95 17.90
CA PHE A 137 1.71 17.90 18.76
C PHE A 137 0.25 17.58 18.43
N ILE A 138 -0.56 18.59 18.08
CA ILE A 138 -1.98 18.40 17.76
C ILE A 138 -2.11 17.54 16.50
N LYS A 139 -1.36 17.85 15.46
CA LYS A 139 -1.34 17.07 14.24
C LYS A 139 -0.77 15.67 14.44
N THR A 140 0.16 15.50 15.36
CA THR A 140 0.65 14.17 15.76
C THR A 140 -0.46 13.34 16.39
N VAL A 141 -1.19 13.87 17.37
CA VAL A 141 -2.29 13.17 18.04
C VAL A 141 -3.42 12.85 17.06
N GLU A 142 -3.78 13.79 16.18
CA GLU A 142 -4.78 13.57 15.13
C GLU A 142 -4.39 12.41 14.21
N ARG A 143 -3.12 12.36 13.81
CA ARG A 143 -2.59 11.31 12.94
C ARG A 143 -2.59 9.94 13.60
N VAL A 144 -2.15 9.88 14.85
CA VAL A 144 -2.21 8.66 15.67
C VAL A 144 -3.66 8.19 15.79
N GLY A 145 -4.60 9.09 16.06
CA GLY A 145 -6.02 8.77 16.11
C GLY A 145 -6.56 8.21 14.79
N ALA A 146 -6.12 8.75 13.65
CA ALA A 146 -6.50 8.24 12.34
C ALA A 146 -6.02 6.79 12.11
N PHE A 147 -4.79 6.44 12.52
CA PHE A 147 -4.29 5.06 12.46
C PHE A 147 -5.05 4.12 13.40
N PHE A 148 -5.37 4.56 14.63
CA PHE A 148 -6.19 3.77 15.54
C PHE A 148 -7.58 3.51 14.99
N ASN A 149 -8.23 4.52 14.42
CA ASN A 149 -9.55 4.37 13.80
C ASN A 149 -9.51 3.36 12.64
N LEU A 150 -8.47 3.45 11.80
CA LEU A 150 -8.25 2.49 10.71
C LEU A 150 -8.08 1.07 11.22
N TYR A 151 -7.22 0.87 12.23
CA TYR A 151 -7.00 -0.43 12.85
C TYR A 151 -8.29 -1.02 13.43
N HIS A 152 -9.02 -0.26 14.25
CA HIS A 152 -10.28 -0.72 14.81
C HIS A 152 -11.31 -1.07 13.74
N TYR A 153 -11.38 -0.29 12.68
CA TYR A 153 -12.29 -0.58 11.57
C TYR A 153 -11.93 -1.90 10.89
N TYR A 154 -10.64 -2.20 10.70
CA TYR A 154 -10.20 -3.50 10.18
C TYR A 154 -10.61 -4.65 11.10
N GLU A 155 -10.37 -4.54 12.39
CA GLU A 155 -10.73 -5.57 13.36
C GLU A 155 -12.25 -5.80 13.42
N ASP A 156 -13.02 -4.72 13.51
CA ASP A 156 -14.49 -4.78 13.62
C ASP A 156 -15.15 -5.32 12.33
N ASN A 157 -14.52 -5.13 11.17
CA ASN A 157 -15.07 -5.49 9.87
C ASN A 157 -14.31 -6.64 9.18
N LYS A 158 -13.47 -7.36 9.89
CA LYS A 158 -12.58 -8.39 9.33
C LYS A 158 -13.31 -9.36 8.40
N SER A 159 -14.37 -10.00 8.87
CA SER A 159 -15.15 -10.97 8.08
C SER A 159 -15.80 -10.34 6.84
N LEU A 160 -16.20 -9.06 6.93
CA LEU A 160 -16.79 -8.33 5.82
C LEU A 160 -15.73 -8.03 4.74
N LEU A 161 -14.53 -7.63 5.17
CA LEU A 161 -13.40 -7.33 4.27
C LEU A 161 -12.87 -8.61 3.61
N GLU A 162 -12.82 -9.72 4.35
CA GLU A 162 -12.51 -11.04 3.81
C GLU A 162 -13.52 -11.48 2.75
N ALA A 163 -14.81 -11.28 3.02
CA ALA A 163 -15.86 -11.57 2.04
C ALA A 163 -15.73 -10.70 0.79
N ALA A 164 -15.39 -9.41 0.93
CA ALA A 164 -15.19 -8.51 -0.21
C ALA A 164 -14.00 -8.91 -1.07
N LEU A 165 -12.91 -9.36 -0.46
CA LEU A 165 -11.74 -9.88 -1.17
C LEU A 165 -12.10 -11.16 -1.93
N ASN A 166 -12.85 -12.07 -1.28
CA ASN A 166 -13.34 -13.30 -1.91
C ASN A 166 -14.27 -13.01 -3.09
N GLU A 167 -15.15 -12.02 -2.97
CA GLU A 167 -16.04 -11.58 -4.05
C GLU A 167 -15.25 -11.06 -5.26
N GLN A 168 -14.23 -10.23 -5.02
CA GLN A 168 -13.37 -9.73 -6.09
C GLN A 168 -12.60 -10.83 -6.80
N LEU A 169 -12.14 -11.83 -6.05
CA LEU A 169 -11.45 -12.96 -6.66
C LEU A 169 -12.39 -13.83 -7.47
N ALA A 170 -13.59 -14.10 -6.95
CA ALA A 170 -14.59 -14.85 -7.71
C ALA A 170 -14.97 -14.14 -9.02
N ALA A 171 -15.07 -12.80 -8.99
CA ALA A 171 -15.29 -12.00 -10.19
C ALA A 171 -14.13 -12.10 -11.18
N ASN A 172 -12.89 -12.06 -10.70
CA ASN A 172 -11.70 -12.23 -11.53
C ASN A 172 -11.57 -13.67 -12.06
N GLN A 173 -12.02 -14.68 -11.31
CA GLN A 173 -12.11 -16.07 -11.75
C GLN A 173 -13.12 -16.22 -12.89
N HIS A 174 -14.25 -15.54 -12.84
CA HIS A 174 -15.24 -15.59 -13.90
C HIS A 174 -14.68 -15.04 -15.23
N TYR A 175 -13.91 -13.97 -15.16
CA TYR A 175 -13.17 -13.43 -16.30
C TYR A 175 -12.11 -14.40 -16.84
N ALA A 176 -11.47 -15.15 -15.97
CA ALA A 176 -10.49 -16.17 -16.33
C ALA A 176 -11.14 -17.47 -16.85
N GLN A 177 -12.34 -17.82 -16.37
CA GLN A 177 -13.10 -18.99 -16.81
C GLN A 177 -13.66 -18.86 -18.23
N GLU A 178 -13.92 -17.66 -18.70
CA GLU A 178 -14.24 -17.43 -20.12
C GLU A 178 -13.03 -17.62 -21.05
N ASN A 179 -11.80 -17.63 -20.49
CA ASN A 179 -10.55 -17.69 -21.25
C ASN A 179 -9.53 -18.75 -20.81
N VAL A 180 -9.87 -19.79 -20.05
CA VAL A 180 -9.00 -20.88 -19.55
C VAL A 180 -8.98 -21.01 -18.00
N LEU A 181 -9.34 -22.20 -17.48
CA LEU A 181 -8.76 -22.96 -16.39
C LEU A 181 -9.48 -23.15 -15.05
N ASN A 182 -9.68 -24.46 -14.81
CA ASN A 182 -10.10 -25.05 -13.53
C ASN A 182 -9.00 -25.02 -12.41
N ASP A 183 -7.79 -24.59 -12.71
CA ASP A 183 -6.65 -24.63 -11.76
C ASP A 183 -6.47 -23.33 -10.96
N LEU A 184 -7.29 -22.31 -11.21
CA LEU A 184 -7.17 -21.00 -10.57
C LEU A 184 -7.77 -20.92 -9.15
N THR A 185 -8.55 -21.91 -8.71
CA THR A 185 -9.22 -21.84 -7.41
C THR A 185 -8.26 -21.98 -6.23
N GLU A 186 -7.30 -22.88 -6.29
CA GLU A 186 -6.29 -23.03 -5.23
C GLU A 186 -5.27 -21.88 -5.28
N ALA A 187 -4.81 -21.51 -6.47
CA ALA A 187 -3.88 -20.40 -6.66
C ALA A 187 -4.48 -19.07 -6.19
N ASN A 188 -5.78 -18.83 -6.41
CA ASN A 188 -6.44 -17.60 -5.98
C ASN A 188 -6.70 -17.56 -4.47
N ALA A 189 -6.96 -18.69 -3.82
CA ALA A 189 -7.03 -18.74 -2.36
C ALA A 189 -5.67 -18.41 -1.74
N ASP A 190 -4.59 -18.85 -2.37
CA ASP A 190 -3.23 -18.55 -1.96
C ASP A 190 -2.86 -17.08 -2.20
N VAL A 191 -3.27 -16.48 -3.32
CA VAL A 191 -3.14 -15.03 -3.59
C VAL A 191 -3.84 -14.20 -2.52
N LEU A 192 -5.05 -14.60 -2.13
CA LEU A 192 -5.80 -13.91 -1.07
C LEU A 192 -5.12 -14.00 0.27
N ALA A 193 -4.71 -15.21 0.66
CA ALA A 193 -4.01 -15.42 1.91
C ALA A 193 -2.72 -14.57 1.96
N LYS A 194 -1.99 -14.50 0.86
CA LYS A 194 -0.77 -13.69 0.75
C LYS A 194 -1.07 -12.19 0.68
N LEU A 195 -2.13 -11.77 0.02
CA LEU A 195 -2.56 -10.37 0.02
C LEU A 195 -3.01 -9.92 1.42
N HIS A 196 -3.75 -10.77 2.14
CA HIS A 196 -4.09 -10.57 3.55
C HIS A 196 -2.83 -10.42 4.41
N GLU A 197 -1.85 -11.30 4.20
CA GLU A 197 -0.59 -11.24 4.93
C GLU A 197 0.16 -9.93 4.64
N VAL A 198 0.20 -9.47 3.39
CA VAL A 198 0.79 -8.18 3.02
C VAL A 198 0.06 -7.02 3.73
N ILE A 199 -1.27 -7.03 3.73
CA ILE A 199 -2.08 -6.01 4.42
C ILE A 199 -1.84 -6.07 5.94
N ARG A 200 -1.81 -7.26 6.53
CA ARG A 200 -1.55 -7.48 7.95
C ARG A 200 -0.16 -6.96 8.35
N LEU A 201 0.87 -7.36 7.63
CA LEU A 201 2.25 -6.92 7.89
C LEU A 201 2.41 -5.41 7.73
N HIS A 202 1.71 -4.82 6.77
CA HIS A 202 1.70 -3.38 6.60
C HIS A 202 1.02 -2.65 7.78
N SER A 203 -0.07 -3.19 8.31
CA SER A 203 -0.73 -2.69 9.52
C SER A 203 0.18 -2.82 10.76
N GLU A 204 0.76 -4.00 10.98
CA GLU A 204 1.66 -4.24 12.12
C GLU A 204 2.91 -3.37 12.08
N THR A 205 3.45 -3.09 10.90
CA THR A 205 4.59 -2.18 10.74
C THR A 205 4.23 -0.77 11.15
N LYS A 206 3.01 -0.32 10.87
CA LYS A 206 2.51 0.99 11.32
C LYS A 206 2.33 1.04 12.82
N ASP A 207 1.81 -0.02 13.43
CA ASP A 207 1.65 -0.11 14.89
C ASP A 207 3.01 -0.07 15.60
N ASN A 208 4.01 -0.76 15.05
CA ASN A 208 5.37 -0.72 15.56
C ASN A 208 6.03 0.66 15.39
N ALA A 209 5.83 1.31 14.25
CA ALA A 209 6.33 2.67 14.02
C ALA A 209 5.66 3.69 14.97
N LEU A 210 4.37 3.52 15.26
CA LEU A 210 3.63 4.34 16.22
C LEU A 210 4.06 4.07 17.67
N ALA A 211 4.38 2.82 18.02
CA ALA A 211 4.87 2.45 19.33
C ALA A 211 6.28 3.03 19.60
N MET A 212 7.15 3.01 18.60
CA MET A 212 8.49 3.59 18.70
C MET A 212 8.51 5.12 18.82
N ASN A 213 7.49 5.80 18.29
CA ASN A 213 7.34 7.26 18.45
C ASN A 213 6.72 7.65 19.80
N LYS A 214 6.36 6.70 20.66
CA LYS A 214 5.86 6.94 22.03
C LYS A 214 6.96 6.85 23.11
N LEU A 215 8.16 6.44 22.76
CA LEU A 215 9.35 6.42 23.61
C LEU A 215 10.23 7.65 23.34
#